data_bd0ccbb93463b4a14da0f60285924977
#
_entry.id   bd0ccbb93463b4a14da0f60285924977
#
_cell.length_a   1.000
_cell.length_b   1.000
_cell.length_c   1.000
_cell.angle_alpha   90.00
_cell.angle_beta   90.00
_cell.angle_gamma   90.00
#
_symmetry.space_group_name_H-M   'P 1'
#
loop_
_entity.id
_entity.type
_entity.pdbx_description
1 polymer ?
#
loop_
_entity_poly.entity_id
_entity_poly.type
_entity_poly.pdbx_seq_one_letter_code
_entity_poly.pdbx_strand_id
1 'polypeptide(L)'
;FSEMEATPEISSALDIYANNYKLGFTFSPIHNTHRTPLEKDDFPIKLPTYPYENEFMKISSSPVEYGFYGSKTLSKGDISVHYFNGYDRLFNLSGVNVYANGPDKSFSIIDIIYGYRKTKILGVGTNLFIGDATFRGDAAFFNTSDVNDEDKFLERKSSYLPTIYDSLHYSYPLKEEVNYFQTTLQFEIELPFDIQFTGQFFTYDTLDYKSDSLPLDEDISIPNLEITVDELNPENIFTPGYGSSIGILTKKAAVISLQKSILDDQLTFKLSSLLDIDNNSHDNSIPGIILSLETSYRLNNNLIIDIGYTKITGDSNHPLGEDYRLNIMEDFSHFRTNLKYNF
;
A
#
# COMPACT_ATOMS: atom_id res chain seq x y z
N PHE A 1 9.23 0.09 -4.39
CA PHE A 1 7.89 -0.50 -4.60
C PHE A 1 7.86 -1.58 -5.67
N SER A 2 8.80 -1.62 -6.62
CA SER A 2 8.93 -2.72 -7.58
C SER A 2 9.38 -4.04 -6.94
N GLU A 3 9.77 -4.03 -5.68
CA GLU A 3 10.27 -5.19 -4.93
C GLU A 3 9.21 -5.82 -4.00
N MET A 4 8.01 -5.23 -3.91
CA MET A 4 6.88 -5.91 -3.29
C MET A 4 6.43 -7.04 -4.21
N GLU A 5 6.95 -8.23 -4.00
CA GLU A 5 6.54 -9.40 -4.76
C GLU A 5 5.16 -9.88 -4.32
N ALA A 6 4.23 -9.91 -5.27
CA ALA A 6 2.97 -10.61 -5.06
C ALA A 6 3.26 -12.10 -4.82
N THR A 7 2.88 -12.60 -3.67
CA THR A 7 3.03 -14.02 -3.37
C THR A 7 2.00 -14.83 -4.16
N PRO A 8 2.40 -15.89 -4.88
CA PRO A 8 1.46 -16.74 -5.60
C PRO A 8 0.46 -17.37 -4.63
N GLU A 9 -0.79 -17.42 -5.07
CA GLU A 9 -1.91 -17.93 -4.28
C GLU A 9 -2.57 -19.11 -4.98
N ILE A 10 -2.94 -20.12 -4.19
CA ILE A 10 -3.72 -21.24 -4.70
C ILE A 10 -5.17 -20.78 -4.78
N SER A 11 -5.67 -20.61 -6.00
CA SER A 11 -7.04 -20.17 -6.23
C SER A 11 -7.71 -20.98 -7.33
N SER A 12 -9.04 -21.00 -7.32
CA SER A 12 -9.88 -21.52 -8.39
C SER A 12 -10.68 -20.39 -8.99
N ALA A 13 -10.79 -20.36 -10.31
CA ALA A 13 -11.58 -19.37 -11.02
C ALA A 13 -12.54 -20.08 -12.00
N LEU A 14 -13.76 -19.57 -12.08
CA LEU A 14 -14.78 -20.00 -13.04
C LEU A 14 -15.25 -18.78 -13.82
N ASP A 15 -15.09 -18.82 -15.14
CA ASP A 15 -15.54 -17.79 -16.05
C ASP A 15 -16.64 -18.29 -16.97
N ILE A 16 -17.73 -17.55 -17.06
CA ILE A 16 -18.88 -17.80 -17.94
C ILE A 16 -18.98 -16.66 -18.93
N TYR A 17 -19.00 -16.99 -20.20
CA TYR A 17 -19.09 -16.03 -21.30
C TYR A 17 -20.45 -16.15 -21.99
N ALA A 18 -21.14 -15.04 -22.17
CA ALA A 18 -22.43 -14.98 -22.87
C ALA A 18 -22.52 -13.70 -23.69
N ASN A 19 -22.43 -13.81 -25.02
CA ASN A 19 -22.39 -12.67 -25.93
C ASN A 19 -21.27 -11.66 -25.50
N ASN A 20 -21.68 -10.44 -25.14
CA ASN A 20 -20.80 -9.34 -24.70
C ASN A 20 -20.62 -9.29 -23.18
N TYR A 21 -21.04 -10.30 -22.44
CA TYR A 21 -20.92 -10.37 -20.99
C TYR A 21 -19.97 -11.46 -20.60
N LYS A 22 -19.19 -11.17 -19.55
CA LYS A 22 -18.38 -12.13 -18.83
C LYS A 22 -18.76 -12.08 -17.36
N LEU A 23 -19.03 -13.22 -16.76
CA LEU A 23 -19.25 -13.38 -15.34
C LEU A 23 -18.16 -14.30 -14.79
N GLY A 24 -17.55 -13.92 -13.67
CA GLY A 24 -16.51 -14.72 -13.05
C GLY A 24 -16.71 -14.86 -11.56
N PHE A 25 -16.22 -15.98 -11.07
CA PHE A 25 -16.14 -16.29 -9.65
C PHE A 25 -14.72 -16.75 -9.35
N THR A 26 -14.15 -16.24 -8.28
CA THR A 26 -12.84 -16.66 -7.76
C THR A 26 -12.98 -17.12 -6.32
N PHE A 27 -12.20 -18.13 -5.95
CA PHE A 27 -12.17 -18.68 -4.62
C PHE A 27 -10.75 -19.08 -4.25
N SER A 28 -10.30 -18.66 -3.08
CA SER A 28 -9.05 -19.13 -2.47
C SER A 28 -9.31 -19.67 -1.07
N PRO A 29 -8.86 -20.89 -0.76
CA PRO A 29 -8.94 -21.45 0.58
C PRO A 29 -7.81 -20.96 1.50
N ILE A 30 -6.86 -20.21 0.96
CA ILE A 30 -5.64 -19.77 1.64
C ILE A 30 -5.47 -18.27 1.41
N HIS A 31 -5.05 -17.56 2.42
CA HIS A 31 -4.59 -16.20 2.30
C HIS A 31 -3.06 -16.16 2.30
N ASN A 32 -2.47 -15.52 1.32
CA ASN A 32 -1.05 -15.23 1.26
C ASN A 32 -0.81 -13.72 1.32
N THR A 33 0.07 -13.31 2.21
CA THR A 33 0.45 -11.91 2.34
C THR A 33 1.49 -11.53 1.28
N HIS A 34 1.58 -10.26 0.93
CA HIS A 34 2.69 -9.78 0.12
C HIS A 34 4.01 -9.94 0.87
N ARG A 35 5.06 -10.29 0.14
CA ARG A 35 6.43 -10.25 0.66
C ARG A 35 6.87 -8.80 0.71
N THR A 36 7.10 -8.31 1.91
CA THR A 36 7.76 -7.03 2.13
C THR A 36 9.20 -7.29 2.53
N PRO A 37 10.16 -6.50 2.06
CA PRO A 37 11.52 -6.57 2.58
C PRO A 37 11.49 -6.19 4.07
N LEU A 38 11.79 -7.14 4.95
CA LEU A 38 11.70 -6.97 6.41
C LEU A 38 13.03 -6.62 7.05
N GLU A 39 14.13 -6.74 6.33
CA GLU A 39 15.42 -6.31 6.81
C GLU A 39 15.44 -4.79 6.90
N LYS A 40 15.81 -4.28 8.07
CA LYS A 40 15.71 -2.87 8.44
C LYS A 40 16.43 -1.93 7.47
N ASP A 41 17.50 -2.40 6.86
CA ASP A 41 18.31 -1.62 5.93
C ASP A 41 17.71 -1.57 4.52
N ASP A 42 16.89 -2.57 4.17
CA ASP A 42 16.27 -2.71 2.86
C ASP A 42 14.86 -2.07 2.80
N PHE A 43 14.26 -1.79 3.96
CA PHE A 43 12.92 -1.21 4.01
C PHE A 43 12.98 0.32 4.01
N PRO A 44 12.42 1.00 2.98
CA PRO A 44 12.50 2.45 2.86
C PRO A 44 11.74 3.20 3.96
N ILE A 45 10.74 2.57 4.57
CA ILE A 45 9.96 3.14 5.67
C ILE A 45 10.43 2.48 6.95
N LYS A 46 11.06 3.25 7.83
CA LYS A 46 11.48 2.77 9.14
C LYS A 46 10.25 2.53 10.01
N LEU A 47 10.06 1.27 10.42
CA LEU A 47 9.08 0.92 11.42
C LEU A 47 9.74 0.96 12.81
N PRO A 48 9.04 1.42 13.86
CA PRO A 48 9.57 1.39 15.22
C PRO A 48 9.90 -0.03 15.68
N THR A 49 9.14 -1.01 15.19
CA THR A 49 9.37 -2.44 15.40
C THR A 49 9.02 -3.18 14.11
N TYR A 50 9.83 -4.19 13.75
CA TYR A 50 9.52 -5.05 12.60
C TYR A 50 8.70 -6.24 13.07
N PRO A 51 7.58 -6.56 12.39
CA PRO A 51 6.80 -7.75 12.72
C PRO A 51 7.64 -9.00 12.47
N TYR A 52 7.53 -9.99 13.35
CA TYR A 52 8.18 -11.28 13.15
C TYR A 52 7.50 -12.06 12.03
N GLU A 53 8.26 -12.83 11.26
CA GLU A 53 7.77 -13.57 10.09
C GLU A 53 6.55 -14.46 10.40
N ASN A 54 6.51 -15.09 11.58
CA ASN A 54 5.38 -15.91 12.03
C ASN A 54 4.10 -15.11 12.31
N GLU A 55 4.17 -13.81 12.50
CA GLU A 55 2.99 -12.95 12.71
C GLU A 55 2.26 -12.67 11.40
N PHE A 56 2.97 -12.62 10.31
CA PHE A 56 2.37 -12.52 8.97
C PHE A 56 1.51 -13.74 8.62
N MET A 57 1.73 -14.87 9.29
CA MET A 57 1.03 -16.13 9.05
C MET A 57 -0.18 -16.35 9.97
N LYS A 58 -0.35 -15.53 11.00
CA LYS A 58 -1.46 -15.69 11.98
C LYS A 58 -2.70 -14.94 11.54
N ILE A 59 -3.27 -15.35 10.44
CA ILE A 59 -4.59 -14.95 10.05
C ILE A 59 -5.58 -15.97 10.62
N SER A 60 -6.83 -15.54 10.84
CA SER A 60 -7.98 -16.33 11.24
C SER A 60 -7.85 -17.82 10.89
N SER A 61 -8.39 -18.70 11.71
CA SER A 61 -8.44 -20.17 11.52
C SER A 61 -9.09 -20.63 10.19
N SER A 62 -9.68 -19.71 9.42
CA SER A 62 -10.35 -19.99 8.14
C SER A 62 -10.16 -18.81 7.17
N PRO A 63 -8.98 -18.64 6.58
CA PRO A 63 -8.66 -17.51 5.71
C PRO A 63 -9.26 -17.67 4.29
N VAL A 64 -10.51 -18.06 4.21
CA VAL A 64 -11.21 -18.21 2.92
C VAL A 64 -11.49 -16.86 2.30
N GLU A 65 -11.13 -16.73 1.03
CA GLU A 65 -11.37 -15.55 0.23
C GLU A 65 -12.18 -15.91 -1.02
N TYR A 66 -13.04 -15.00 -1.44
CA TYR A 66 -13.81 -15.19 -2.65
C TYR A 66 -14.15 -13.85 -3.31
N GLY A 67 -14.34 -13.91 -4.62
CA GLY A 67 -14.72 -12.74 -5.40
C GLY A 67 -15.66 -13.10 -6.54
N PHE A 68 -16.45 -12.10 -6.93
CA PHE A 68 -17.32 -12.14 -8.10
C PHE A 68 -17.00 -10.95 -8.99
N TYR A 69 -17.03 -11.14 -10.28
CA TYR A 69 -16.98 -10.02 -11.20
C TYR A 69 -17.93 -10.23 -12.38
N GLY A 70 -18.44 -9.12 -12.88
CA GLY A 70 -19.20 -9.07 -14.09
C GLY A 70 -18.65 -7.98 -14.99
N SER A 71 -18.48 -8.26 -16.28
CA SER A 71 -18.10 -7.26 -17.26
C SER A 71 -18.98 -7.31 -18.51
N LYS A 72 -19.10 -6.15 -19.16
CA LYS A 72 -19.79 -5.98 -20.43
C LYS A 72 -18.87 -5.30 -21.42
N THR A 73 -18.62 -5.97 -22.54
CA THR A 73 -17.90 -5.38 -23.67
C THR A 73 -18.83 -4.46 -24.46
N LEU A 74 -18.34 -3.26 -24.70
CA LEU A 74 -18.98 -2.21 -25.49
C LEU A 74 -18.29 -2.12 -26.86
N SER A 75 -18.82 -1.31 -27.77
CA SER A 75 -18.17 -1.08 -29.09
C SER A 75 -16.83 -0.37 -28.99
N LYS A 76 -16.58 0.37 -27.90
CA LYS A 76 -15.36 1.17 -27.68
C LYS A 76 -14.77 0.96 -26.28
N GLY A 77 -14.79 -0.29 -25.81
CA GLY A 77 -14.21 -0.59 -24.50
C GLY A 77 -15.03 -1.59 -23.69
N ASP A 78 -14.91 -1.52 -22.39
CA ASP A 78 -15.63 -2.36 -21.44
C ASP A 78 -15.94 -1.63 -20.13
N ILE A 79 -16.92 -2.16 -19.42
CA ILE A 79 -17.26 -1.79 -18.06
C ILE A 79 -17.35 -3.04 -17.20
N SER A 80 -16.98 -2.94 -15.93
CA SER A 80 -16.99 -4.07 -15.02
C SER A 80 -17.44 -3.67 -13.62
N VAL A 81 -17.95 -4.66 -12.89
CA VAL A 81 -18.29 -4.57 -11.47
C VAL A 81 -17.62 -5.73 -10.75
N HIS A 82 -17.05 -5.48 -9.60
CA HIS A 82 -16.29 -6.45 -8.82
C HIS A 82 -16.77 -6.46 -7.38
N TYR A 83 -16.81 -7.64 -6.80
CA TYR A 83 -16.96 -7.84 -5.37
C TYR A 83 -15.89 -8.79 -4.88
N PHE A 84 -15.28 -8.46 -3.77
CA PHE A 84 -14.29 -9.30 -3.10
C PHE A 84 -14.54 -9.34 -1.59
N ASN A 85 -14.28 -10.48 -0.99
CA ASN A 85 -14.28 -10.67 0.45
C ASN A 85 -13.06 -11.53 0.81
N GLY A 86 -12.15 -10.95 1.54
CA GLY A 86 -10.88 -11.57 1.92
C GLY A 86 -10.18 -10.78 3.00
N TYR A 87 -8.86 -10.73 2.92
CA TYR A 87 -8.00 -10.07 3.90
C TYR A 87 -7.03 -9.10 3.21
N ASP A 88 -6.60 -8.07 3.93
CA ASP A 88 -5.56 -7.16 3.47
C ASP A 88 -4.28 -7.92 3.15
N ARG A 89 -3.59 -7.49 2.11
CA ARG A 89 -2.32 -8.09 1.68
C ARG A 89 -1.11 -7.49 2.40
N LEU A 90 -1.30 -6.31 2.97
CA LEU A 90 -0.32 -5.62 3.80
C LEU A 90 -0.77 -5.66 5.25
N PHE A 91 0.20 -5.74 6.16
CA PHE A 91 -0.08 -5.67 7.59
C PHE A 91 -0.50 -4.25 7.99
N ASN A 92 -1.26 -4.16 9.05
CA ASN A 92 -1.69 -2.91 9.68
C ASN A 92 -1.40 -2.96 11.18
N LEU A 93 -1.38 -1.81 11.80
CA LEU A 93 -1.34 -1.69 13.25
C LEU A 93 -2.68 -2.21 13.82
N SER A 94 -2.62 -3.23 14.68
CA SER A 94 -3.78 -3.79 15.37
C SER A 94 -3.87 -3.34 16.82
N GLY A 95 -2.76 -2.88 17.40
CA GLY A 95 -2.71 -2.37 18.75
C GLY A 95 -1.33 -2.34 19.36
N VAL A 96 -1.30 -1.95 20.63
CA VAL A 96 -0.07 -1.77 21.39
C VAL A 96 -0.24 -2.34 22.79
N ASN A 97 0.74 -3.11 23.26
CA ASN A 97 0.86 -3.50 24.65
C ASN A 97 2.05 -2.78 25.29
N VAL A 98 1.86 -2.25 26.48
CA VAL A 98 2.90 -1.60 27.26
C VAL A 98 3.16 -2.41 28.51
N TYR A 99 4.41 -2.82 28.69
CA TYR A 99 4.89 -3.60 29.83
C TYR A 99 5.80 -2.73 30.70
N ALA A 100 5.63 -2.81 32.01
CA ALA A 100 6.45 -2.08 32.96
C ALA A 100 7.40 -3.04 33.71
N ASN A 101 8.60 -2.57 34.01
CA ASN A 101 9.59 -3.29 34.77
C ASN A 101 9.82 -2.69 36.16
N GLY A 102 9.99 -3.55 37.13
CA GLY A 102 10.38 -3.24 38.50
C GLY A 102 9.29 -2.58 39.38
N PRO A 103 9.54 -2.44 40.66
CA PRO A 103 8.58 -1.89 41.63
C PRO A 103 8.25 -0.41 41.34
N ASP A 104 9.16 0.31 40.73
CA ASP A 104 9.03 1.74 40.46
C ASP A 104 8.45 2.01 39.05
N LYS A 105 8.17 0.97 38.24
CA LYS A 105 7.72 1.06 36.85
C LYS A 105 8.54 2.05 35.99
N SER A 106 9.83 2.12 36.29
CA SER A 106 10.74 3.12 35.72
C SER A 106 11.18 2.83 34.29
N PHE A 107 10.90 1.63 33.79
CA PHE A 107 11.19 1.22 32.41
C PHE A 107 9.97 0.63 31.79
N SER A 108 9.63 1.05 30.58
CA SER A 108 8.54 0.48 29.80
C SER A 108 9.09 -0.10 28.50
N ILE A 109 8.51 -1.21 28.10
CA ILE A 109 8.68 -1.79 26.77
C ILE A 109 7.36 -1.74 26.06
N ILE A 110 7.40 -1.33 24.81
CA ILE A 110 6.25 -1.27 23.91
C ILE A 110 6.33 -2.47 22.97
N ASP A 111 5.27 -3.24 22.93
CA ASP A 111 5.04 -4.31 21.97
C ASP A 111 3.98 -3.87 20.98
N ILE A 112 4.39 -3.55 19.76
CA ILE A 112 3.50 -3.15 18.67
C ILE A 112 2.97 -4.41 18.01
N ILE A 113 1.66 -4.51 17.91
CA ILE A 113 0.96 -5.66 17.39
C ILE A 113 0.43 -5.34 16.00
N TYR A 114 0.90 -6.10 15.03
CA TYR A 114 0.42 -6.01 13.65
C TYR A 114 -0.57 -7.13 13.33
N GLY A 115 -1.45 -6.87 12.39
CA GLY A 115 -2.44 -7.82 11.91
C GLY A 115 -2.80 -7.60 10.45
N TYR A 116 -3.75 -8.38 9.97
CA TYR A 116 -4.32 -8.28 8.63
C TYR A 116 -5.83 -8.12 8.76
N ARG A 117 -6.35 -7.00 8.31
CA ARG A 117 -7.79 -6.71 8.40
C ARG A 117 -8.58 -7.59 7.44
N LYS A 118 -9.78 -7.95 7.85
CA LYS A 118 -10.76 -8.55 6.94
C LYS A 118 -11.39 -7.47 6.10
N THR A 119 -11.33 -7.62 4.78
CA THR A 119 -11.71 -6.57 3.84
C THR A 119 -12.75 -7.05 2.85
N LYS A 120 -13.83 -6.27 2.69
CA LYS A 120 -14.83 -6.41 1.65
C LYS A 120 -14.70 -5.25 0.68
N ILE A 121 -14.77 -5.55 -0.60
CA ILE A 121 -14.58 -4.57 -1.68
C ILE A 121 -15.76 -4.65 -2.63
N LEU A 122 -16.32 -3.50 -2.97
CA LEU A 122 -17.25 -3.34 -4.09
C LEU A 122 -16.65 -2.32 -5.05
N GLY A 123 -16.31 -2.75 -6.25
CA GLY A 123 -15.62 -1.93 -7.24
C GLY A 123 -16.31 -1.87 -8.57
N VAL A 124 -16.05 -0.81 -9.31
CA VAL A 124 -16.42 -0.62 -10.71
C VAL A 124 -15.18 -0.25 -11.50
N GLY A 125 -15.07 -0.78 -12.71
CA GLY A 125 -13.95 -0.49 -13.61
C GLY A 125 -14.45 -0.19 -15.02
N THR A 126 -13.69 0.60 -15.75
CA THR A 126 -13.95 0.88 -17.16
C THR A 126 -12.65 1.04 -17.94
N ASN A 127 -12.68 0.62 -19.20
CA ASN A 127 -11.62 0.84 -20.16
C ASN A 127 -12.27 1.29 -21.47
N LEU A 128 -12.01 2.51 -21.92
CA LEU A 128 -12.65 3.15 -23.06
C LEU A 128 -11.61 3.63 -24.06
N PHE A 129 -11.89 3.38 -25.34
CA PHE A 129 -11.10 3.88 -26.47
C PHE A 129 -11.82 5.09 -27.08
N ILE A 130 -11.19 6.25 -27.04
CA ILE A 130 -11.71 7.54 -27.50
C ILE A 130 -10.75 8.12 -28.54
N GLY A 131 -11.01 7.85 -29.83
CA GLY A 131 -10.04 8.16 -30.88
C GLY A 131 -8.76 7.36 -30.69
N ASP A 132 -7.63 8.05 -30.64
CA ASP A 132 -6.30 7.45 -30.42
C ASP A 132 -5.92 7.37 -28.94
N ALA A 133 -6.84 7.75 -28.05
CA ALA A 133 -6.61 7.73 -26.62
C ALA A 133 -7.32 6.56 -25.94
N THR A 134 -6.69 6.05 -24.89
CA THR A 134 -7.28 5.08 -23.96
C THR A 134 -7.53 5.75 -22.62
N PHE A 135 -8.73 5.61 -22.11
CA PHE A 135 -9.11 6.02 -20.77
C PHE A 135 -9.44 4.78 -19.95
N ARG A 136 -8.84 4.67 -18.77
CA ARG A 136 -9.15 3.65 -17.76
C ARG A 136 -9.56 4.33 -16.46
N GLY A 137 -10.57 3.77 -15.81
CA GLY A 137 -11.05 4.30 -14.54
C GLY A 137 -11.50 3.15 -13.65
N ASP A 138 -11.05 3.16 -12.40
CA ASP A 138 -11.43 2.23 -11.37
C ASP A 138 -11.85 3.01 -10.12
N ALA A 139 -12.95 2.62 -9.52
CA ALA A 139 -13.39 3.13 -8.24
C ALA A 139 -13.89 1.97 -7.38
N ALA A 140 -13.52 1.95 -6.11
CA ALA A 140 -13.92 0.90 -5.20
C ALA A 140 -14.22 1.45 -3.80
N PHE A 141 -15.25 0.89 -3.20
CA PHE A 141 -15.61 1.07 -1.80
C PHE A 141 -15.08 -0.13 -1.02
N PHE A 142 -14.46 0.16 0.11
CA PHE A 142 -13.85 -0.81 1.01
C PHE A 142 -14.51 -0.73 2.38
N ASN A 143 -14.81 -1.88 2.95
CA ASN A 143 -15.13 -2.03 4.35
C ASN A 143 -14.12 -2.99 4.96
N THR A 144 -13.31 -2.50 5.87
CA THR A 144 -12.23 -3.27 6.49
C THR A 144 -12.36 -3.27 8.00
N SER A 145 -12.02 -4.40 8.64
CA SER A 145 -12.10 -4.57 10.09
C SER A 145 -10.95 -5.39 10.61
N ASP A 146 -10.40 -5.01 11.75
CA ASP A 146 -9.41 -5.79 12.47
C ASP A 146 -9.98 -7.16 12.87
N VAL A 147 -9.15 -8.19 12.80
CA VAL A 147 -9.53 -9.57 13.15
C VAL A 147 -8.92 -10.05 14.47
N ASN A 148 -8.06 -9.26 15.07
CA ASN A 148 -7.47 -9.56 16.36
C ASN A 148 -8.49 -9.32 17.47
N ASP A 149 -8.71 -10.35 18.30
CA ASP A 149 -9.51 -10.25 19.51
C ASP A 149 -8.62 -9.96 20.73
N GLU A 150 -9.26 -9.52 21.81
CA GLU A 150 -8.58 -9.15 23.05
C GLU A 150 -7.79 -10.30 23.66
N ASP A 151 -8.31 -11.53 23.59
CA ASP A 151 -7.65 -12.72 24.14
C ASP A 151 -6.32 -12.98 23.42
N LYS A 152 -6.25 -12.80 22.09
CA LYS A 152 -5.01 -12.95 21.31
C LYS A 152 -3.99 -11.86 21.65
N PHE A 153 -4.43 -10.67 21.99
CA PHE A 153 -3.57 -9.62 22.50
C PHE A 153 -2.90 -10.02 23.81
N LEU A 154 -3.65 -10.59 24.72
CA LEU A 154 -3.15 -11.03 26.03
C LEU A 154 -2.26 -12.28 25.95
N GLU A 155 -2.59 -13.24 25.08
CA GLU A 155 -1.81 -14.47 24.88
C GLU A 155 -0.39 -14.20 24.37
N ARG A 156 -0.18 -13.08 23.67
CA ARG A 156 1.12 -12.71 23.12
C ARG A 156 2.19 -12.43 24.17
N LYS A 157 1.78 -12.15 25.40
CA LYS A 157 2.61 -11.81 26.55
C LYS A 157 3.76 -12.78 26.83
N SER A 158 3.59 -14.07 26.55
CA SER A 158 4.52 -15.11 27.00
C SER A 158 5.65 -15.44 26.03
N SER A 159 5.59 -15.00 24.76
CA SER A 159 6.46 -15.54 23.72
C SER A 159 7.65 -14.67 23.37
N TYR A 160 7.58 -13.34 23.61
CA TYR A 160 8.51 -12.38 23.03
C TYR A 160 9.24 -11.50 24.05
N LEU A 161 8.77 -11.46 25.30
CA LEU A 161 9.33 -10.58 26.29
C LEU A 161 10.42 -11.30 27.11
N PRO A 162 11.53 -10.63 27.40
CA PRO A 162 12.47 -11.12 28.41
C PRO A 162 11.75 -11.37 29.73
N THR A 163 12.11 -12.42 30.43
CA THR A 163 11.52 -12.84 31.73
C THR A 163 11.52 -11.77 32.83
N ILE A 164 12.19 -10.65 32.61
CA ILE A 164 12.25 -9.52 33.52
C ILE A 164 11.04 -8.57 33.43
N TYR A 165 10.18 -8.70 32.38
CA TYR A 165 9.01 -7.85 32.19
C TYR A 165 7.74 -8.63 32.50
N ASP A 166 7.40 -8.73 33.79
CA ASP A 166 6.39 -9.65 34.27
C ASP A 166 4.96 -9.12 34.21
N SER A 167 4.75 -7.84 33.99
CA SER A 167 3.42 -7.25 34.07
C SER A 167 3.04 -6.42 32.85
N LEU A 168 1.97 -6.82 32.18
CA LEU A 168 1.22 -5.97 31.28
C LEU A 168 0.69 -4.76 32.06
N HIS A 169 1.04 -3.56 31.63
CA HIS A 169 0.63 -2.34 32.30
C HIS A 169 -0.59 -1.73 31.61
N TYR A 170 -0.51 -1.61 30.30
CA TYR A 170 -1.60 -1.13 29.47
C TYR A 170 -1.71 -2.00 28.21
N SER A 171 -2.93 -2.19 27.73
CA SER A 171 -3.22 -2.81 26.45
C SER A 171 -4.19 -1.93 25.68
N TYR A 172 -3.82 -1.56 24.48
CA TYR A 172 -4.60 -0.72 23.57
C TYR A 172 -4.88 -1.49 22.28
N PRO A 173 -5.86 -2.41 22.26
CA PRO A 173 -6.32 -3.00 21.01
C PRO A 173 -7.07 -1.96 20.20
N LEU A 174 -6.73 -1.76 18.96
CA LEU A 174 -7.41 -0.79 18.10
C LEU A 174 -8.82 -1.26 17.73
N LYS A 175 -9.00 -2.53 17.42
CA LYS A 175 -10.25 -3.10 16.90
C LYS A 175 -10.86 -2.21 15.82
N GLU A 176 -10.01 -1.85 14.88
CA GLU A 176 -10.28 -0.89 13.85
C GLU A 176 -11.37 -1.37 12.89
N GLU A 177 -12.37 -0.55 12.62
CA GLU A 177 -13.38 -0.75 11.58
C GLU A 177 -13.44 0.50 10.72
N VAL A 178 -13.13 0.37 9.41
CA VAL A 178 -12.98 1.52 8.51
C VAL A 178 -13.74 1.30 7.21
N ASN A 179 -14.46 2.34 6.81
CA ASN A 179 -15.02 2.47 5.48
C ASN A 179 -14.24 3.52 4.72
N TYR A 180 -13.74 3.16 3.53
CA TYR A 180 -13.01 4.08 2.68
C TYR A 180 -13.28 3.79 1.20
N PHE A 181 -12.93 4.73 0.34
CA PHE A 181 -12.96 4.51 -1.09
C PHE A 181 -11.61 4.82 -1.73
N GLN A 182 -11.34 4.17 -2.86
CA GLN A 182 -10.21 4.48 -3.72
C GLN A 182 -10.69 4.72 -5.14
N THR A 183 -10.03 5.64 -5.83
CA THR A 183 -10.28 5.90 -7.24
C THR A 183 -8.95 6.05 -7.98
N THR A 184 -8.85 5.40 -9.13
CA THR A 184 -7.74 5.55 -10.05
C THR A 184 -8.30 5.91 -11.43
N LEU A 185 -7.78 6.98 -12.02
CA LEU A 185 -8.09 7.39 -13.38
C LEU A 185 -6.79 7.42 -14.19
N GLN A 186 -6.80 6.81 -15.36
CA GLN A 186 -5.62 6.76 -16.24
C GLN A 186 -6.01 7.18 -17.64
N PHE A 187 -5.15 7.94 -18.26
CA PHE A 187 -5.28 8.40 -19.64
C PHE A 187 -3.98 8.09 -20.37
N GLU A 188 -4.07 7.46 -21.54
CA GLU A 188 -2.95 7.13 -22.40
C GLU A 188 -3.21 7.68 -23.79
N ILE A 189 -2.19 8.32 -24.39
CA ILE A 189 -2.25 8.82 -25.76
C ILE A 189 -0.85 8.79 -26.38
N GLU A 190 -0.81 8.54 -27.68
CA GLU A 190 0.39 8.75 -28.46
C GLU A 190 0.47 10.20 -28.94
N LEU A 191 1.55 10.89 -28.55
CA LEU A 191 1.86 12.26 -28.94
C LEU A 191 2.68 12.26 -30.26
N PRO A 192 2.82 13.41 -30.94
CA PRO A 192 3.72 13.52 -32.09
C PRO A 192 5.12 12.99 -31.78
N PHE A 193 5.79 12.46 -32.81
CA PHE A 193 7.11 11.84 -32.74
C PHE A 193 7.11 10.48 -31.98
N ASP A 194 6.02 9.74 -31.98
CA ASP A 194 5.87 8.41 -31.36
C ASP A 194 6.19 8.43 -29.85
N ILE A 195 5.85 9.52 -29.17
CA ILE A 195 5.98 9.65 -27.72
C ILE A 195 4.69 9.14 -27.08
N GLN A 196 4.79 8.08 -26.29
CA GLN A 196 3.68 7.61 -25.46
C GLN A 196 3.59 8.43 -24.19
N PHE A 197 2.42 9.04 -23.98
CA PHE A 197 2.09 9.75 -22.76
C PHE A 197 1.11 8.93 -21.94
N THR A 198 1.38 8.79 -20.63
CA THR A 198 0.44 8.23 -19.66
C THR A 198 0.31 9.20 -18.51
N GLY A 199 -0.91 9.61 -18.22
CA GLY A 199 -1.27 10.35 -17.01
C GLY A 199 -2.16 9.50 -16.12
N GLN A 200 -1.88 9.45 -14.83
CA GLN A 200 -2.69 8.73 -13.85
C GLN A 200 -2.96 9.62 -12.64
N PHE A 201 -4.18 9.59 -12.16
CA PHE A 201 -4.60 10.20 -10.92
C PHE A 201 -5.06 9.10 -9.96
N PHE A 202 -4.63 9.19 -8.72
CA PHE A 202 -5.01 8.29 -7.63
C PHE A 202 -5.52 9.11 -6.46
N THR A 203 -6.58 8.63 -5.82
CA THR A 203 -7.02 9.17 -4.51
C THR A 203 -7.66 8.06 -3.68
N TYR A 204 -7.49 8.15 -2.37
CA TYR A 204 -8.36 7.47 -1.42
C TYR A 204 -8.82 8.46 -0.34
N ASP A 205 -9.95 8.15 0.28
CA ASP A 205 -10.48 8.93 1.40
C ASP A 205 -11.24 8.02 2.37
N THR A 206 -11.08 8.29 3.65
CA THR A 206 -11.74 7.58 4.74
C THR A 206 -13.10 8.20 4.99
N LEU A 207 -14.16 7.40 4.90
CA LEU A 207 -15.55 7.86 5.06
C LEU A 207 -16.04 7.71 6.50
N ASP A 208 -15.60 6.67 7.18
CA ASP A 208 -15.98 6.36 8.55
C ASP A 208 -14.87 5.55 9.20
N TYR A 209 -14.45 5.94 10.39
CA TYR A 209 -13.42 5.28 11.17
C TYR A 209 -13.92 5.04 12.59
N LYS A 210 -13.81 3.80 13.05
CA LYS A 210 -14.17 3.40 14.42
C LYS A 210 -13.04 2.58 15.00
N SER A 211 -12.77 2.80 16.27
CA SER A 211 -11.82 2.04 17.07
C SER A 211 -12.22 2.08 18.52
N ASP A 212 -11.87 1.04 19.29
CA ASP A 212 -12.10 1.02 20.73
C ASP A 212 -11.13 1.94 21.49
N SER A 213 -9.99 2.26 20.88
CA SER A 213 -8.90 3.00 21.52
C SER A 213 -8.60 4.36 20.88
N LEU A 214 -9.17 4.67 19.72
CA LEU A 214 -8.91 5.91 18.99
C LEU A 214 -10.21 6.61 18.56
N PRO A 215 -10.25 7.95 18.44
CA PRO A 215 -9.16 8.87 18.83
C PRO A 215 -8.88 8.88 20.32
N LEU A 216 -7.70 9.30 20.72
CA LEU A 216 -7.39 9.50 22.13
C LEU A 216 -8.06 10.77 22.64
N ASP A 217 -8.55 10.72 23.88
CA ASP A 217 -9.09 11.90 24.58
C ASP A 217 -7.99 12.75 25.23
N GLU A 218 -6.85 12.12 25.59
CA GLU A 218 -5.72 12.73 26.29
C GLU A 218 -4.40 12.14 25.77
N ASP A 219 -3.33 12.91 25.87
CA ASP A 219 -1.99 12.45 25.55
C ASP A 219 -1.56 11.29 26.47
N ILE A 220 -0.90 10.28 25.92
CA ILE A 220 -0.36 9.16 26.68
C ILE A 220 1.02 9.56 27.17
N SER A 221 1.19 9.74 28.47
CA SER A 221 2.49 9.98 29.09
C SER A 221 2.87 8.81 29.99
N ILE A 222 3.86 8.04 29.59
CA ILE A 222 4.46 6.95 30.34
C ILE A 222 5.98 7.16 30.42
N PRO A 223 6.68 6.59 31.40
CA PRO A 223 8.12 6.77 31.51
C PRO A 223 8.86 6.47 30.19
N ASN A 224 9.58 7.47 29.68
CA ASN A 224 10.34 7.45 28.42
C ASN A 224 9.52 7.39 27.14
N LEU A 225 8.21 7.61 27.19
CA LEU A 225 7.35 7.71 26.02
C LEU A 225 6.25 8.74 26.25
N GLU A 226 6.15 9.68 25.35
CA GLU A 226 5.07 10.63 25.24
C GLU A 226 4.47 10.47 23.83
N ILE A 227 3.15 10.24 23.77
CA ILE A 227 2.42 10.08 22.50
C ILE A 227 1.27 11.08 22.57
N THR A 228 1.25 11.99 21.62
CA THR A 228 0.22 13.01 21.54
C THR A 228 -1.05 12.51 20.86
N VAL A 229 -2.17 13.16 21.14
CA VAL A 229 -3.45 12.89 20.47
C VAL A 229 -3.31 13.02 18.95
N ASP A 230 -2.51 13.99 18.48
CA ASP A 230 -2.30 14.21 17.04
C ASP A 230 -1.51 13.09 16.35
N GLU A 231 -0.52 12.50 17.03
CA GLU A 231 0.26 11.37 16.50
C GLU A 231 -0.61 10.13 16.30
N LEU A 232 -1.62 9.92 17.16
CA LEU A 232 -2.57 8.81 17.06
C LEU A 232 -3.91 9.24 16.42
N ASN A 233 -3.91 10.31 15.64
CA ASN A 233 -5.10 10.67 14.89
C ASN A 233 -5.41 9.60 13.82
N PRO A 234 -6.65 9.06 13.78
CA PRO A 234 -7.07 8.07 12.80
C PRO A 234 -6.76 8.46 11.34
N GLU A 235 -6.85 9.74 11.00
CA GLU A 235 -6.53 10.23 9.67
C GLU A 235 -5.05 10.04 9.29
N ASN A 236 -4.16 10.04 10.27
CA ASN A 236 -2.70 9.90 10.05
C ASN A 236 -2.26 8.43 10.12
N ILE A 237 -2.92 7.63 10.97
CA ILE A 237 -2.53 6.24 11.22
C ILE A 237 -3.09 5.30 10.16
N PHE A 238 -4.33 5.53 9.71
CA PHE A 238 -4.97 4.62 8.78
C PHE A 238 -4.21 4.57 7.45
N THR A 239 -3.87 3.35 7.06
CA THR A 239 -3.26 3.06 5.75
C THR A 239 -4.05 1.94 5.08
N PRO A 240 -4.48 2.11 3.82
CA PRO A 240 -5.13 1.04 3.07
C PRO A 240 -4.22 -0.20 2.95
N GLY A 241 -4.71 -1.35 3.35
CA GLY A 241 -3.98 -2.63 3.25
C GLY A 241 -4.26 -3.39 1.95
N TYR A 242 -5.21 -2.90 1.15
CA TYR A 242 -5.60 -3.46 -0.13
C TYR A 242 -5.82 -2.35 -1.16
N GLY A 243 -5.61 -2.65 -2.45
CA GLY A 243 -5.77 -1.71 -3.55
C GLY A 243 -4.44 -1.20 -4.09
N SER A 244 -4.36 0.07 -4.45
CA SER A 244 -3.14 0.66 -5.01
C SER A 244 -2.07 0.85 -3.94
N SER A 245 -0.85 0.40 -4.24
CA SER A 245 0.33 0.65 -3.37
C SER A 245 0.68 2.13 -3.21
N ILE A 246 0.19 3.01 -4.09
CA ILE A 246 0.36 4.45 -3.97
C ILE A 246 -0.30 4.97 -2.68
N GLY A 247 -1.41 4.35 -2.24
CA GLY A 247 -2.10 4.69 -0.99
C GLY A 247 -1.25 4.54 0.28
N ILE A 248 -0.14 3.80 0.21
CA ILE A 248 0.83 3.73 1.30
C ILE A 248 1.64 5.02 1.41
N LEU A 249 1.86 5.73 0.30
CA LEU A 249 2.68 6.93 0.24
C LEU A 249 1.88 8.20 0.51
N THR A 250 0.72 8.31 -0.12
CA THR A 250 -0.11 9.52 -0.09
C THR A 250 -1.57 9.21 -0.33
N LYS A 251 -2.45 10.09 0.15
CA LYS A 251 -3.89 10.02 -0.10
C LYS A 251 -4.26 10.45 -1.52
N LYS A 252 -3.46 11.32 -2.15
CA LYS A 252 -3.72 11.82 -3.51
C LYS A 252 -2.43 11.95 -4.29
N ALA A 253 -2.37 11.32 -5.44
CA ALA A 253 -1.20 11.36 -6.31
C ALA A 253 -1.56 11.61 -7.76
N ALA A 254 -0.69 12.32 -8.45
CA ALA A 254 -0.64 12.34 -9.91
C ALA A 254 0.63 11.62 -10.37
N VAL A 255 0.50 10.71 -11.34
CA VAL A 255 1.63 10.04 -11.98
C VAL A 255 1.64 10.42 -13.46
N ILE A 256 2.78 10.86 -13.94
CA ILE A 256 2.99 11.21 -15.34
C ILE A 256 4.13 10.35 -15.87
N SER A 257 3.96 9.77 -17.05
CA SER A 257 5.00 9.01 -17.73
C SER A 257 5.07 9.40 -19.20
N LEU A 258 6.29 9.58 -19.69
CA LEU A 258 6.63 9.78 -21.09
C LEU A 258 7.58 8.68 -21.50
N GLN A 259 7.26 7.99 -22.59
CA GLN A 259 8.11 6.94 -23.14
C GLN A 259 8.32 7.14 -24.62
N LYS A 260 9.55 6.91 -25.08
CA LYS A 260 9.90 6.90 -26.50
C LYS A 260 10.85 5.77 -26.80
N SER A 261 10.54 5.01 -27.85
CA SER A 261 11.43 4.03 -28.43
C SER A 261 12.03 4.59 -29.73
N ILE A 262 13.30 4.27 -29.96
CA ILE A 262 14.07 4.60 -31.16
C ILE A 262 14.92 3.39 -31.60
N LEU A 263 15.55 3.46 -32.77
CA LEU A 263 16.37 2.40 -33.32
C LEU A 263 15.59 1.06 -33.49
N ASP A 264 14.41 1.12 -34.11
CA ASP A 264 13.53 -0.03 -34.27
C ASP A 264 13.24 -0.74 -32.91
N ASP A 265 12.86 0.05 -31.92
CA ASP A 265 12.55 -0.39 -30.55
C ASP A 265 13.72 -1.02 -29.77
N GLN A 266 14.96 -0.84 -30.26
CA GLN A 266 16.13 -1.32 -29.53
C GLN A 266 16.50 -0.43 -28.36
N LEU A 267 16.20 0.86 -28.43
CA LEU A 267 16.51 1.82 -27.37
C LEU A 267 15.24 2.53 -26.91
N THR A 268 14.88 2.33 -25.65
CA THR A 268 13.70 2.94 -25.02
C THR A 268 14.13 3.89 -23.91
N PHE A 269 13.58 5.09 -23.93
CA PHE A 269 13.68 6.06 -22.85
C PHE A 269 12.33 6.19 -22.17
N LYS A 270 12.32 6.22 -20.83
CA LYS A 270 11.14 6.46 -20.03
C LYS A 270 11.44 7.47 -18.94
N LEU A 271 10.66 8.52 -18.90
CA LEU A 271 10.62 9.50 -17.82
C LEU A 271 9.31 9.33 -17.08
N SER A 272 9.34 9.14 -15.78
CA SER A 272 8.13 9.06 -14.96
C SER A 272 8.27 9.91 -13.70
N SER A 273 7.16 10.48 -13.24
CA SER A 273 7.09 11.25 -12.02
C SER A 273 5.83 10.89 -11.26
N LEU A 274 5.96 10.69 -9.94
CA LEU A 274 4.86 10.67 -9.01
C LEU A 274 4.91 11.97 -8.22
N LEU A 275 3.79 12.67 -8.17
CA LEU A 275 3.60 13.92 -7.44
C LEU A 275 2.59 13.64 -6.33
N ASP A 276 2.94 13.96 -5.10
CA ASP A 276 1.98 14.04 -4.01
C ASP A 276 1.18 15.34 -4.17
N ILE A 277 -0.13 15.22 -4.36
CA ILE A 277 -1.02 16.37 -4.54
C ILE A 277 -2.06 16.46 -3.40
N ASP A 278 -1.81 15.80 -2.28
CA ASP A 278 -2.61 15.95 -1.08
C ASP A 278 -2.29 17.29 -0.43
N ASN A 279 -3.23 18.24 -0.54
CA ASN A 279 -3.09 19.65 -0.16
C ASN A 279 -3.04 19.90 1.36
N ASN A 280 -2.52 19.00 2.16
CA ASN A 280 -2.21 19.27 3.56
C ASN A 280 -1.00 20.20 3.75
N SER A 281 -0.42 20.68 2.66
CA SER A 281 0.71 21.60 2.65
C SER A 281 0.27 23.06 2.80
N HIS A 282 0.91 23.77 3.72
CA HIS A 282 0.78 25.22 3.84
C HIS A 282 1.24 25.93 2.56
N ASP A 283 0.67 27.12 2.30
CA ASP A 283 1.04 28.00 1.18
C ASP A 283 2.56 28.03 0.93
N ASN A 284 2.98 27.68 -0.30
CA ASN A 284 4.34 27.66 -0.85
C ASN A 284 5.19 26.41 -0.63
N SER A 285 4.63 25.26 -0.26
CA SER A 285 5.40 24.01 -0.26
C SER A 285 5.51 23.42 -1.67
N ILE A 286 6.67 22.83 -1.95
CA ILE A 286 6.86 22.02 -3.15
C ILE A 286 6.32 20.63 -2.80
N PRO A 287 5.36 20.09 -3.57
CA PRO A 287 4.85 18.76 -3.28
C PRO A 287 5.96 17.71 -3.29
N GLY A 288 5.83 16.67 -2.48
CA GLY A 288 6.74 15.54 -2.53
C GLY A 288 6.74 14.89 -3.92
N ILE A 289 7.92 14.58 -4.44
CA ILE A 289 8.11 14.12 -5.83
C ILE A 289 9.02 12.89 -5.86
N ILE A 290 8.61 11.87 -6.61
CA ILE A 290 9.50 10.80 -7.07
C ILE A 290 9.68 10.97 -8.57
N LEU A 291 10.90 11.24 -9.01
CA LEU A 291 11.27 11.35 -10.42
C LEU A 291 12.12 10.16 -10.81
N SER A 292 11.77 9.47 -11.89
CA SER A 292 12.54 8.33 -12.42
C SER A 292 12.84 8.51 -13.90
N LEU A 293 14.09 8.34 -14.27
CA LEU A 293 14.58 8.26 -15.65
C LEU A 293 15.11 6.85 -15.91
N GLU A 294 14.58 6.18 -16.91
CA GLU A 294 14.97 4.82 -17.26
C GLU A 294 15.36 4.76 -18.73
N THR A 295 16.40 4.00 -19.02
CA THR A 295 16.85 3.72 -20.37
C THR A 295 17.05 2.23 -20.49
N SER A 296 16.42 1.62 -21.49
CA SER A 296 16.58 0.18 -21.81
C SER A 296 17.17 0.03 -23.20
N TYR A 297 18.27 -0.69 -23.31
CA TYR A 297 18.93 -0.95 -24.58
C TYR A 297 19.04 -2.45 -24.86
N ARG A 298 18.39 -2.88 -25.94
CA ARG A 298 18.44 -4.26 -26.44
C ARG A 298 19.61 -4.40 -27.39
N LEU A 299 20.73 -4.96 -26.89
CA LEU A 299 21.92 -5.21 -27.70
C LEU A 299 21.68 -6.27 -28.78
N ASN A 300 20.91 -7.31 -28.44
CA ASN A 300 20.49 -8.38 -29.34
C ASN A 300 19.24 -9.05 -28.76
N ASN A 301 18.74 -10.11 -29.39
CA ASN A 301 17.51 -10.80 -28.95
C ASN A 301 17.61 -11.40 -27.54
N ASN A 302 18.81 -11.60 -27.03
CA ASN A 302 19.05 -12.26 -25.75
C ASN A 302 19.56 -11.33 -24.67
N LEU A 303 20.10 -10.15 -25.00
CA LEU A 303 20.78 -9.28 -24.05
C LEU A 303 20.17 -7.88 -24.01
N ILE A 304 19.72 -7.48 -22.83
CA ILE A 304 19.15 -6.16 -22.55
C ILE A 304 19.93 -5.53 -21.40
N ILE A 305 20.26 -4.26 -21.55
CA ILE A 305 20.86 -3.42 -20.50
C ILE A 305 19.83 -2.38 -20.11
N ASP A 306 19.48 -2.34 -18.82
CA ASP A 306 18.64 -1.31 -18.25
C ASP A 306 19.48 -0.40 -17.34
N ILE A 307 19.33 0.90 -17.51
CA ILE A 307 19.96 1.93 -16.67
C ILE A 307 18.84 2.80 -16.13
N GLY A 308 18.84 3.06 -14.83
CA GLY A 308 17.83 3.88 -14.18
C GLY A 308 18.44 4.83 -13.15
N TYR A 309 17.82 6.00 -13.03
CA TYR A 309 18.08 6.96 -11.98
C TYR A 309 16.75 7.36 -11.34
N THR A 310 16.65 7.25 -10.02
CA THR A 310 15.49 7.66 -9.26
C THR A 310 15.90 8.73 -8.25
N LYS A 311 15.23 9.88 -8.29
CA LYS A 311 15.37 10.95 -7.30
C LYS A 311 14.06 11.08 -6.53
N ILE A 312 14.16 11.06 -5.21
CA ILE A 312 13.05 11.32 -4.31
C ILE A 312 13.30 12.66 -3.63
N THR A 313 12.30 13.49 -3.58
CA THR A 313 12.34 14.78 -2.90
C THR A 313 11.07 14.90 -2.07
N GLY A 314 11.21 15.08 -0.79
CA GLY A 314 10.12 15.31 0.14
C GLY A 314 9.65 16.76 0.15
N ASP A 315 8.91 17.11 1.19
CA ASP A 315 8.45 18.46 1.50
C ASP A 315 8.86 18.83 2.93
N SER A 316 9.85 19.69 3.06
CA SER A 316 10.35 20.15 4.35
C SER A 316 9.35 20.96 5.19
N ASN A 317 8.28 21.46 4.55
CA ASN A 317 7.23 22.23 5.19
C ASN A 317 5.95 21.39 5.42
N HIS A 318 6.01 20.08 5.15
CA HIS A 318 4.87 19.19 5.38
C HIS A 318 4.48 19.17 6.86
N PRO A 319 3.17 19.16 7.22
CA PRO A 319 2.72 19.15 8.63
C PRO A 319 3.28 17.99 9.44
N LEU A 320 3.55 16.83 8.84
CA LEU A 320 4.18 15.67 9.48
C LEU A 320 5.71 15.83 9.62
N GLY A 321 6.32 16.90 9.09
CA GLY A 321 7.76 17.14 9.23
C GLY A 321 8.61 15.98 8.72
N GLU A 322 9.49 15.49 9.60
CA GLU A 322 10.39 14.36 9.29
C GLU A 322 9.64 13.02 9.12
N ASP A 323 8.44 12.89 9.68
CA ASP A 323 7.62 11.67 9.56
C ASP A 323 6.85 11.59 8.23
N TYR A 324 6.87 12.64 7.42
CA TYR A 324 6.32 12.60 6.07
C TYR A 324 7.07 11.56 5.23
N ARG A 325 6.34 10.63 4.64
CA ARG A 325 6.91 9.43 4.02
C ARG A 325 7.91 9.73 2.91
N LEU A 326 7.69 10.76 2.11
CA LEU A 326 8.64 11.12 1.06
C LEU A 326 9.90 11.80 1.63
N ASN A 327 9.84 12.48 2.80
CA ASN A 327 11.03 12.96 3.50
C ASN A 327 11.89 11.77 3.99
N ILE A 328 11.27 10.77 4.62
CA ILE A 328 11.94 9.54 5.05
C ILE A 328 12.61 8.82 3.87
N MET A 329 12.00 8.89 2.69
CA MET A 329 12.47 8.19 1.49
C MET A 329 13.52 8.94 0.67
N GLU A 330 13.89 10.18 0.99
CA GLU A 330 14.88 10.95 0.21
C GLU A 330 16.23 10.23 0.05
N ASP A 331 16.69 9.55 1.12
CA ASP A 331 17.94 8.79 1.14
C ASP A 331 17.95 7.57 0.20
N PHE A 332 16.78 7.14 -0.25
CA PHE A 332 16.62 6.04 -1.23
C PHE A 332 16.71 6.51 -2.69
N SER A 333 17.10 7.76 -2.92
CA SER A 333 17.49 8.21 -4.27
C SER A 333 18.68 7.38 -4.74
N HIS A 334 18.56 6.75 -5.92
CA HIS A 334 19.54 5.77 -6.35
C HIS A 334 19.75 5.75 -7.87
N PHE A 335 20.89 5.21 -8.26
CA PHE A 335 21.20 4.80 -9.63
C PHE A 335 21.20 3.27 -9.69
N ARG A 336 20.60 2.69 -10.72
CA ARG A 336 20.58 1.25 -10.94
C ARG A 336 21.05 0.88 -12.33
N THR A 337 21.72 -0.27 -12.45
CA THR A 337 22.03 -0.91 -13.70
C THR A 337 21.65 -2.38 -13.62
N ASN A 338 20.97 -2.87 -14.63
CA ASN A 338 20.52 -4.24 -14.70
C ASN A 338 20.91 -4.85 -16.04
N LEU A 339 21.37 -6.09 -16.03
CA LEU A 339 21.73 -6.85 -17.20
C LEU A 339 20.85 -8.10 -17.27
N LYS A 340 20.00 -8.18 -18.28
CA LYS A 340 19.11 -9.33 -18.51
C LYS A 340 19.61 -10.15 -19.67
N TYR A 341 19.84 -11.43 -19.45
CA TYR A 341 20.19 -12.39 -20.48
C TYR A 341 19.16 -13.52 -20.55
N ASN A 342 18.55 -13.68 -21.72
CA ASN A 342 17.59 -14.76 -21.99
C ASN A 342 18.30 -15.90 -22.73
N PHE A 343 18.24 -17.09 -22.16
CA PHE A 343 18.88 -18.31 -22.71
C PHE A 343 18.03 -18.94 -23.82
#